data_80f94f5fdc71a5368d6d283fb574b3a1
#
_entry.id   80f94f5fdc71a5368d6d283fb574b3a1
#
_cell.length_a   1.000
_cell.length_b   1.000
_cell.length_c   1.000
_cell.angle_alpha   90.00
_cell.angle_beta   90.00
_cell.angle_gamma   90.00
#
_symmetry.space_group_name_H-M   'P 1'
#
loop_
_entity.id
_entity.type
_entity.pdbx_description
1 polymer ?
#
loop_
_entity_poly.entity_id
_entity_poly.type
_entity_poly.pdbx_seq_one_letter_code
_entity_poly.pdbx_strand_id
1 'polypeptide(L)'
;MTRRYLMKMINNNSANMTTSFIGNYRFLARYNRWMNQRLYAACDKLTDAQRKADQGAFFKSVHHTLAHLVLADKMWLLRFAGQGVEFAALKPALLSVPEGSDYTSDLHPDWTDLQRTRDALDIAIEQWLADMQPELLTSTMRYANTKGVQRSHPAWQALTHFFNHQTHHRGQVTTLLMQAGVDVGVTDLIALV
;
A
#
# COMPACT_ATOMS: atom_id res chain seq x y z
N MET A 1 -3.12 39.38 24.85
CA MET A 1 -2.98 38.54 23.64
C MET A 1 -4.30 38.62 22.88
N THR A 2 -4.32 39.19 21.68
CA THR A 2 -5.59 39.42 20.97
C THR A 2 -6.10 38.12 20.34
N ARG A 3 -7.43 37.94 20.32
CA ARG A 3 -8.14 36.78 19.74
C ARG A 3 -7.64 36.45 18.30
N ARG A 4 -7.22 37.47 17.58
CA ARG A 4 -6.64 37.37 16.21
C ARG A 4 -5.26 36.70 16.18
N TYR A 5 -4.44 36.91 17.22
CA TYR A 5 -3.10 36.28 17.34
C TYR A 5 -3.23 34.80 17.72
N LEU A 6 -4.16 34.47 18.61
CA LEU A 6 -4.45 33.10 19.02
C LEU A 6 -4.98 32.25 17.83
N MET A 7 -5.90 32.81 17.04
CA MET A 7 -6.40 32.14 15.82
C MET A 7 -5.30 31.90 14.77
N LYS A 8 -4.36 32.86 14.61
CA LYS A 8 -3.23 32.73 13.68
C LYS A 8 -2.24 31.65 14.13
N MET A 9 -2.00 31.51 15.44
CA MET A 9 -1.17 30.43 15.99
C MET A 9 -1.84 29.05 15.87
N ILE A 10 -3.13 28.94 16.09
CA ILE A 10 -3.88 27.70 15.95
C ILE A 10 -3.88 27.25 14.49
N ASN A 11 -4.10 28.17 13.53
CA ASN A 11 -4.07 27.84 12.11
C ASN A 11 -2.67 27.42 11.63
N ASN A 12 -1.60 28.09 12.09
CA ASN A 12 -0.23 27.72 11.76
C ASN A 12 0.15 26.34 12.34
N ASN A 13 -0.27 26.02 13.57
CA ASN A 13 -0.02 24.72 14.17
C ASN A 13 -0.79 23.60 13.44
N SER A 14 -2.04 23.86 13.03
CA SER A 14 -2.82 22.90 12.24
C SER A 14 -2.19 22.63 10.88
N ALA A 15 -1.78 23.69 10.17
CA ALA A 15 -1.12 23.55 8.88
C ALA A 15 0.22 22.79 8.97
N ASN A 16 1.05 23.09 9.98
CA ASN A 16 2.31 22.38 10.22
C ASN A 16 2.08 20.90 10.57
N MET A 17 1.07 20.61 11.38
CA MET A 17 0.73 19.24 11.76
C MET A 17 0.24 18.43 10.54
N THR A 18 -0.60 19.01 9.69
CA THR A 18 -1.13 18.37 8.49
C THR A 18 0.00 18.13 7.47
N THR A 19 0.92 19.07 7.30
CA THR A 19 2.11 18.92 6.43
C THR A 19 3.04 17.81 6.96
N SER A 20 3.25 17.72 8.25
CA SER A 20 4.02 16.64 8.88
C SER A 20 3.33 15.28 8.68
N PHE A 21 2.00 15.23 8.72
CA PHE A 21 1.23 14.02 8.59
C PHE A 21 1.30 13.42 7.16
N ILE A 22 1.17 14.24 6.12
CA ILE A 22 1.40 13.77 4.74
C ILE A 22 2.85 13.33 4.51
N GLY A 23 3.81 14.01 5.15
CA GLY A 23 5.23 13.65 5.13
C GLY A 23 5.47 12.23 5.64
N ASN A 24 4.76 11.81 6.68
CA ASN A 24 4.81 10.43 7.18
C ASN A 24 4.34 9.41 6.13
N TYR A 25 3.24 9.66 5.42
CA TYR A 25 2.76 8.74 4.37
C TYR A 25 3.69 8.71 3.16
N ARG A 26 4.31 9.82 2.78
CA ARG A 26 5.35 9.87 1.74
C ARG A 26 6.57 9.04 2.13
N PHE A 27 6.96 9.07 3.42
CA PHE A 27 8.03 8.23 3.94
C PHE A 27 7.65 6.75 3.92
N LEU A 28 6.43 6.40 4.34
CA LEU A 28 5.91 5.03 4.28
C LEU A 28 5.83 4.50 2.85
N ALA A 29 5.52 5.33 1.85
CA ALA A 29 5.53 4.92 0.45
C ALA A 29 6.93 4.53 -0.03
N ARG A 30 7.95 5.34 0.28
CA ARG A 30 9.36 5.01 -0.03
C ARG A 30 9.81 3.72 0.66
N TYR A 31 9.47 3.56 1.94
CA TYR A 31 9.74 2.32 2.66
C TYR A 31 9.03 1.12 2.02
N ASN A 32 7.78 1.28 1.63
CA ASN A 32 7.00 0.24 0.98
C ASN A 32 7.67 -0.26 -0.29
N ARG A 33 8.07 0.65 -1.18
CA ARG A 33 8.80 0.32 -2.41
C ARG A 33 10.13 -0.35 -2.13
N TRP A 34 10.94 0.19 -1.24
CA TRP A 34 12.22 -0.38 -0.85
C TRP A 34 12.08 -1.80 -0.31
N MET A 35 11.09 -2.05 0.56
CA MET A 35 10.82 -3.38 1.10
C MET A 35 10.31 -4.35 0.04
N ASN A 36 9.41 -3.91 -0.85
CA ASN A 36 8.94 -4.76 -1.93
C ASN A 36 10.10 -5.17 -2.85
N GLN A 37 10.97 -4.26 -3.25
CA GLN A 37 12.16 -4.58 -4.05
C GLN A 37 13.02 -5.65 -3.39
N ARG A 38 13.27 -5.55 -2.09
CA ARG A 38 14.05 -6.54 -1.33
C ARG A 38 13.34 -7.90 -1.25
N LEU A 39 12.03 -7.90 -0.98
CA LEU A 39 11.24 -9.14 -0.91
C LEU A 39 11.21 -9.86 -2.25
N TYR A 40 10.94 -9.14 -3.33
CA TYR A 40 10.90 -9.75 -4.66
C TYR A 40 12.28 -10.26 -5.10
N ALA A 41 13.36 -9.53 -4.83
CA ALA A 41 14.72 -10.01 -5.05
C ALA A 41 15.07 -11.25 -4.21
N ALA A 42 14.57 -11.35 -2.98
CA ALA A 42 14.70 -12.56 -2.18
C ALA A 42 13.88 -13.73 -2.76
N CYS A 43 12.67 -13.47 -3.25
CA CYS A 43 11.82 -14.47 -3.89
C CYS A 43 12.42 -15.00 -5.21
N ASP A 44 13.25 -14.22 -5.90
CA ASP A 44 13.94 -14.67 -7.12
C ASP A 44 14.94 -15.82 -6.86
N LYS A 45 15.36 -16.00 -5.62
CA LYS A 45 16.20 -17.16 -5.22
C LYS A 45 15.43 -18.47 -5.17
N LEU A 46 14.09 -18.42 -5.21
CA LEU A 46 13.20 -19.58 -5.22
C LEU A 46 12.80 -19.94 -6.66
N THR A 47 12.62 -21.21 -6.93
CA THR A 47 11.97 -21.66 -8.17
C THR A 47 10.47 -21.29 -8.15
N ASP A 48 9.82 -21.32 -9.31
CA ASP A 48 8.36 -21.06 -9.39
C ASP A 48 7.56 -22.04 -8.51
N ALA A 49 7.92 -23.32 -8.55
CA ALA A 49 7.31 -24.33 -7.72
C ALA A 49 7.46 -24.04 -6.21
N GLN A 50 8.63 -23.57 -5.77
CA GLN A 50 8.88 -23.21 -4.37
C GLN A 50 8.08 -21.95 -3.96
N ARG A 51 8.01 -20.93 -4.84
CA ARG A 51 7.19 -19.73 -4.55
C ARG A 51 5.71 -20.06 -4.38
N LYS A 52 5.20 -21.04 -5.13
CA LYS A 52 3.79 -21.46 -5.16
C LYS A 52 3.45 -22.61 -4.21
N ALA A 53 4.45 -23.24 -3.59
CA ALA A 53 4.24 -24.34 -2.64
C ALA A 53 3.40 -23.88 -1.45
N ASP A 54 2.43 -24.70 -1.05
CA ASP A 54 1.61 -24.46 0.14
C ASP A 54 2.49 -24.63 1.41
N GLN A 55 2.62 -23.55 2.17
CA GLN A 55 3.41 -23.51 3.40
C GLN A 55 2.53 -23.33 4.65
N GLY A 56 1.22 -23.59 4.54
CA GLY A 56 0.26 -23.47 5.64
C GLY A 56 -0.12 -22.04 6.04
N ALA A 57 0.28 -21.03 5.27
CA ALA A 57 -0.10 -19.65 5.49
C ALA A 57 -1.55 -19.39 5.04
N PHE A 58 -2.16 -18.26 5.44
CA PHE A 58 -3.53 -17.92 5.07
C PHE A 58 -3.73 -17.90 3.53
N PHE A 59 -2.80 -17.30 2.79
CA PHE A 59 -2.78 -17.33 1.32
C PHE A 59 -1.92 -18.49 0.78
N LYS A 60 -1.64 -19.49 1.61
CA LYS A 60 -0.91 -20.71 1.30
C LYS A 60 0.56 -20.52 0.98
N SER A 61 0.92 -19.64 0.07
CA SER A 61 2.28 -19.54 -0.47
C SER A 61 2.83 -18.12 -0.50
N VAL A 62 4.12 -17.98 -0.72
CA VAL A 62 4.81 -16.71 -0.98
C VAL A 62 4.16 -15.99 -2.16
N HIS A 63 3.97 -16.68 -3.30
CA HIS A 63 3.40 -16.11 -4.51
C HIS A 63 1.99 -15.54 -4.26
N HIS A 64 1.09 -16.36 -3.70
CA HIS A 64 -0.30 -15.92 -3.49
C HIS A 64 -0.41 -14.80 -2.44
N THR A 65 0.47 -14.75 -1.44
CA THR A 65 0.50 -13.63 -0.49
C THR A 65 0.91 -12.32 -1.17
N LEU A 66 1.89 -12.37 -2.08
CA LEU A 66 2.31 -11.20 -2.86
C LEU A 66 1.27 -10.80 -3.91
N ALA A 67 0.62 -11.75 -4.57
CA ALA A 67 -0.49 -11.49 -5.49
C ALA A 67 -1.68 -10.84 -4.77
N HIS A 68 -2.01 -11.31 -3.55
CA HIS A 68 -3.01 -10.66 -2.69
C HIS A 68 -2.65 -9.20 -2.37
N LEU A 69 -1.39 -8.90 -2.06
CA LEU A 69 -0.97 -7.51 -1.81
C LEU A 69 -1.18 -6.61 -3.04
N VAL A 70 -0.83 -7.09 -4.23
CA VAL A 70 -1.07 -6.35 -5.47
C VAL A 70 -2.55 -6.11 -5.72
N LEU A 71 -3.39 -7.12 -5.54
CA LEU A 71 -4.84 -7.01 -5.68
C LEU A 71 -5.44 -6.03 -4.65
N ALA A 72 -5.06 -6.17 -3.38
CA ALA A 72 -5.54 -5.29 -2.31
C ALA A 72 -5.14 -3.83 -2.54
N ASP A 73 -3.92 -3.59 -3.01
CA ASP A 73 -3.44 -2.25 -3.34
C ASP A 73 -4.26 -1.64 -4.48
N LYS A 74 -4.50 -2.39 -5.58
CA LYS A 74 -5.37 -1.93 -6.68
C LYS A 74 -6.76 -1.55 -6.18
N MET A 75 -7.38 -2.40 -5.38
CA MET A 75 -8.72 -2.15 -4.81
C MET A 75 -8.75 -0.90 -3.92
N TRP A 76 -7.73 -0.67 -3.10
CA TRP A 76 -7.65 0.51 -2.26
C TRP A 76 -7.39 1.78 -3.07
N LEU A 77 -6.46 1.73 -4.04
CA LEU A 77 -6.17 2.87 -4.92
C LEU A 77 -7.37 3.26 -5.77
N LEU A 78 -8.19 2.30 -6.23
CA LEU A 78 -9.48 2.57 -6.89
C LEU A 78 -10.46 3.32 -5.96
N ARG A 79 -10.52 2.94 -4.67
CA ARG A 79 -11.36 3.65 -3.70
C ARG A 79 -10.89 5.08 -3.47
N PHE A 80 -9.58 5.30 -3.41
CA PHE A 80 -9.00 6.65 -3.30
C PHE A 80 -9.24 7.48 -4.58
N ALA A 81 -9.04 6.91 -5.75
CA ALA A 81 -9.33 7.56 -7.04
C ALA A 81 -10.82 7.95 -7.18
N GLY A 82 -11.73 7.16 -6.60
CA GLY A 82 -13.17 7.43 -6.61
C GLY A 82 -13.65 8.56 -5.71
N GLN A 83 -12.76 9.29 -5.01
CA GLN A 83 -13.15 10.40 -4.10
C GLN A 83 -13.30 11.76 -4.81
N GLY A 84 -13.31 11.80 -6.14
CA GLY A 84 -13.54 13.03 -6.90
C GLY A 84 -12.31 13.92 -7.10
N VAL A 85 -11.13 13.43 -6.75
CA VAL A 85 -9.84 14.07 -7.06
C VAL A 85 -9.09 13.19 -8.05
N GLU A 86 -8.73 13.75 -9.20
CA GLU A 86 -7.92 13.05 -10.18
C GLU A 86 -6.44 13.10 -9.80
N PHE A 87 -5.80 11.94 -9.87
CA PHE A 87 -4.35 11.78 -9.72
C PHE A 87 -3.78 11.13 -10.97
N ALA A 88 -2.90 11.82 -11.66
CA ALA A 88 -2.27 11.34 -12.91
C ALA A 88 -1.53 9.99 -12.73
N ALA A 89 -1.06 9.71 -11.52
CA ALA A 89 -0.39 8.45 -11.19
C ALA A 89 -1.36 7.25 -11.08
N LEU A 90 -2.63 7.47 -10.70
CA LEU A 90 -3.63 6.41 -10.48
C LEU A 90 -4.38 6.07 -11.77
N LYS A 91 -3.65 5.57 -12.78
CA LYS A 91 -4.19 5.27 -14.11
C LYS A 91 -5.17 4.10 -14.07
N PRO A 92 -6.35 4.20 -14.71
CA PRO A 92 -7.33 3.10 -14.75
C PRO A 92 -6.77 1.76 -15.23
N ALA A 93 -5.91 1.78 -16.26
CA ALA A 93 -5.28 0.55 -16.79
C ALA A 93 -4.39 -0.17 -15.75
N LEU A 94 -3.66 0.57 -14.90
CA LEU A 94 -2.86 0.01 -13.83
C LEU A 94 -3.73 -0.58 -12.71
N LEU A 95 -4.83 0.09 -12.39
CA LEU A 95 -5.70 -0.26 -11.27
C LEU A 95 -6.80 -1.26 -11.64
N SER A 96 -6.90 -1.65 -12.91
CA SER A 96 -7.93 -2.58 -13.38
C SER A 96 -7.96 -3.87 -12.57
N VAL A 97 -9.15 -4.22 -12.09
CA VAL A 97 -9.46 -5.48 -11.39
C VAL A 97 -10.66 -6.09 -12.12
N PRO A 98 -10.58 -7.34 -12.59
CA PRO A 98 -11.68 -8.02 -13.26
C PRO A 98 -12.93 -8.07 -12.36
N GLU A 99 -14.11 -7.96 -12.98
CA GLU A 99 -15.36 -8.12 -12.26
C GLU A 99 -15.47 -9.51 -11.63
N GLY A 100 -16.03 -9.57 -10.43
CA GLY A 100 -16.13 -10.83 -9.66
C GLY A 100 -14.87 -11.24 -8.92
N SER A 101 -13.77 -10.48 -9.04
CA SER A 101 -12.56 -10.76 -8.25
C SER A 101 -12.83 -10.54 -6.76
N ASP A 102 -12.31 -11.45 -5.94
CA ASP A 102 -12.29 -11.34 -4.49
C ASP A 102 -10.85 -11.30 -3.96
N TYR A 103 -10.68 -11.17 -2.64
CA TYR A 103 -9.37 -11.06 -1.99
C TYR A 103 -8.47 -12.30 -2.14
N THR A 104 -8.99 -13.42 -2.67
CA THR A 104 -8.25 -14.65 -2.93
C THR A 104 -7.88 -14.83 -4.40
N SER A 105 -8.37 -13.94 -5.28
CA SER A 105 -8.14 -14.04 -6.72
C SER A 105 -6.68 -13.80 -7.06
N ASP A 106 -6.05 -14.74 -7.77
CA ASP A 106 -4.71 -14.56 -8.32
C ASP A 106 -4.80 -13.94 -9.72
N LEU A 107 -4.61 -12.62 -9.79
CA LEU A 107 -4.62 -11.86 -11.05
C LEU A 107 -3.30 -11.95 -11.82
N HIS A 108 -2.25 -12.45 -11.19
CA HIS A 108 -0.89 -12.45 -11.72
C HIS A 108 -0.21 -13.81 -11.46
N PRO A 109 -0.69 -14.91 -12.10
CA PRO A 109 -0.10 -16.24 -11.91
C PRO A 109 1.32 -16.37 -12.47
N ASP A 110 1.71 -15.48 -13.39
CA ASP A 110 3.08 -15.37 -13.89
C ASP A 110 3.92 -14.48 -12.96
N TRP A 111 5.10 -14.99 -12.58
CA TRP A 111 5.99 -14.29 -11.64
C TRP A 111 6.51 -12.96 -12.19
N THR A 112 6.90 -12.92 -13.45
CA THR A 112 7.42 -11.70 -14.08
C THR A 112 6.35 -10.64 -14.22
N ASP A 113 5.11 -11.05 -14.52
CA ASP A 113 3.96 -10.14 -14.56
C ASP A 113 3.64 -9.57 -13.17
N LEU A 114 3.68 -10.40 -12.14
CA LEU A 114 3.49 -9.97 -10.75
C LEU A 114 4.55 -8.94 -10.32
N GLN A 115 5.84 -9.20 -10.61
CA GLN A 115 6.94 -8.27 -10.34
C GLN A 115 6.74 -6.92 -11.05
N ARG A 116 6.47 -6.96 -12.36
CA ARG A 116 6.26 -5.74 -13.16
C ARG A 116 5.08 -4.93 -12.65
N THR A 117 3.99 -5.58 -12.27
CA THR A 117 2.81 -4.91 -11.73
C THR A 117 3.12 -4.29 -10.36
N ARG A 118 3.87 -4.98 -9.50
CA ARG A 118 4.30 -4.43 -8.20
C ARG A 118 5.15 -3.19 -8.36
N ASP A 119 6.16 -3.22 -9.23
CA ASP A 119 7.02 -2.07 -9.48
C ASP A 119 6.22 -0.85 -9.99
N ALA A 120 5.30 -1.10 -10.93
CA ALA A 120 4.45 -0.03 -11.46
C ALA A 120 3.53 0.58 -10.38
N LEU A 121 2.97 -0.25 -9.49
CA LEU A 121 2.15 0.22 -8.37
C LEU A 121 2.97 1.01 -7.35
N ASP A 122 4.18 0.56 -7.01
CA ASP A 122 5.03 1.28 -6.06
C ASP A 122 5.42 2.66 -6.56
N ILE A 123 5.74 2.80 -7.84
CA ILE A 123 6.00 4.10 -8.48
C ILE A 123 4.74 4.98 -8.45
N ALA A 124 3.58 4.41 -8.77
CA ALA A 124 2.31 5.14 -8.76
C ALA A 124 1.93 5.61 -7.36
N ILE A 125 2.16 4.80 -6.32
CA ILE A 125 1.89 5.14 -4.91
C ILE A 125 2.79 6.29 -4.46
N GLU A 126 4.09 6.27 -4.78
CA GLU A 126 5.00 7.37 -4.45
C GLU A 126 4.57 8.68 -5.13
N GLN A 127 4.26 8.65 -6.43
CA GLN A 127 3.81 9.83 -7.18
C GLN A 127 2.47 10.35 -6.66
N TRP A 128 1.50 9.47 -6.43
CA TRP A 128 0.20 9.82 -5.89
C TRP A 128 0.31 10.58 -4.56
N LEU A 129 1.16 10.10 -3.64
CA LEU A 129 1.36 10.75 -2.35
C LEU A 129 2.23 12.03 -2.45
N ALA A 130 3.11 12.12 -3.45
CA ALA A 130 3.83 13.37 -3.74
C ALA A 130 2.87 14.48 -4.18
N ASP A 131 1.87 14.13 -4.99
CA ASP A 131 0.87 15.07 -5.54
C ASP A 131 -0.29 15.34 -4.58
N MET A 132 -0.48 14.48 -3.56
CA MET A 132 -1.58 14.59 -2.61
C MET A 132 -1.48 15.84 -1.76
N GLN A 133 -2.56 16.65 -1.75
CA GLN A 133 -2.66 17.81 -0.89
C GLN A 133 -2.96 17.37 0.56
N PRO A 134 -2.31 17.99 1.57
CA PRO A 134 -2.45 17.59 2.97
C PRO A 134 -3.90 17.63 3.49
N GLU A 135 -4.73 18.51 2.95
CA GLU A 135 -6.13 18.69 3.32
C GLU A 135 -6.99 17.46 3.01
N LEU A 136 -6.59 16.68 1.99
CA LEU A 136 -7.28 15.42 1.63
C LEU A 136 -7.22 14.39 2.75
N LEU A 137 -6.21 14.43 3.61
CA LEU A 137 -6.08 13.49 4.73
C LEU A 137 -7.25 13.58 5.72
N THR A 138 -7.76 14.79 5.93
CA THR A 138 -8.88 15.05 6.84
C THR A 138 -10.23 15.00 6.16
N SER A 139 -10.27 14.91 4.82
CA SER A 139 -11.52 14.77 4.08
C SER A 139 -12.21 13.45 4.40
N THR A 140 -13.54 13.43 4.26
CA THR A 140 -14.32 12.20 4.48
C THR A 140 -14.27 11.33 3.23
N MET A 141 -13.66 10.17 3.35
CA MET A 141 -13.67 9.12 2.35
C MET A 141 -14.93 8.26 2.46
N ARG A 142 -15.62 8.01 1.35
CA ARG A 142 -16.83 7.16 1.27
C ARG A 142 -16.63 6.08 0.22
N TYR A 143 -16.92 4.82 0.56
CA TYR A 143 -16.84 3.69 -0.36
C TYR A 143 -17.67 2.51 0.13
N ALA A 144 -17.97 1.57 -0.77
CA ALA A 144 -18.47 0.25 -0.39
C ALA A 144 -17.29 -0.72 -0.22
N ASN A 145 -17.33 -1.54 0.83
CA ASN A 145 -16.37 -2.65 0.95
C ASN A 145 -16.76 -3.80 0.00
N THR A 146 -15.95 -4.87 -0.05
CA THR A 146 -16.18 -6.04 -0.91
C THR A 146 -17.48 -6.79 -0.62
N LYS A 147 -18.13 -6.53 0.50
CA LYS A 147 -19.45 -7.07 0.88
C LYS A 147 -20.60 -6.08 0.60
N GLY A 148 -20.34 -4.98 -0.12
CA GLY A 148 -21.32 -3.93 -0.40
C GLY A 148 -21.66 -3.00 0.78
N VAL A 149 -21.02 -3.18 1.95
CA VAL A 149 -21.30 -2.36 3.13
C VAL A 149 -20.66 -0.98 2.97
N GLN A 150 -21.49 0.07 3.09
CA GLN A 150 -21.02 1.46 3.03
C GLN A 150 -20.12 1.80 4.22
N ARG A 151 -19.01 2.49 3.93
CA ARG A 151 -18.02 2.97 4.90
C ARG A 151 -17.82 4.47 4.73
N SER A 152 -17.62 5.15 5.86
CA SER A 152 -17.37 6.60 5.89
C SER A 152 -16.43 6.90 7.06
N HIS A 153 -15.28 7.48 6.77
CA HIS A 153 -14.27 7.88 7.76
C HIS A 153 -13.25 8.84 7.14
N PRO A 154 -12.42 9.53 7.93
CA PRO A 154 -11.35 10.36 7.39
C PRO A 154 -10.38 9.57 6.51
N ALA A 155 -9.91 10.18 5.43
CA ALA A 155 -9.02 9.52 4.45
C ALA A 155 -7.70 9.02 5.07
N TRP A 156 -7.18 9.72 6.11
CA TRP A 156 -5.97 9.27 6.81
C TRP A 156 -6.12 7.89 7.47
N GLN A 157 -7.32 7.52 7.92
CA GLN A 157 -7.55 6.17 8.48
C GLN A 157 -7.42 5.08 7.41
N ALA A 158 -7.92 5.35 6.21
CA ALA A 158 -7.74 4.44 5.08
C ALA A 158 -6.27 4.33 4.66
N LEU A 159 -5.52 5.45 4.63
CA LEU A 159 -4.09 5.44 4.34
C LEU A 159 -3.29 4.68 5.40
N THR A 160 -3.60 4.88 6.67
CA THR A 160 -2.98 4.11 7.76
C THR A 160 -3.25 2.62 7.59
N HIS A 161 -4.51 2.24 7.31
CA HIS A 161 -4.84 0.84 7.01
C HIS A 161 -4.07 0.31 5.81
N PHE A 162 -3.98 1.07 4.72
CA PHE A 162 -3.29 0.69 3.49
C PHE A 162 -1.83 0.29 3.75
N PHE A 163 -1.06 1.12 4.44
CA PHE A 163 0.35 0.81 4.74
C PHE A 163 0.51 -0.26 5.83
N ASN A 164 -0.38 -0.28 6.82
CA ASN A 164 -0.35 -1.32 7.86
C ASN A 164 -0.68 -2.71 7.28
N HIS A 165 -1.62 -2.80 6.36
CA HIS A 165 -1.95 -4.03 5.63
C HIS A 165 -0.75 -4.57 4.85
N GLN A 166 -0.04 -3.71 4.13
CA GLN A 166 1.16 -4.11 3.41
C GLN A 166 2.27 -4.59 4.36
N THR A 167 2.50 -3.90 5.46
CA THR A 167 3.49 -4.30 6.47
C THR A 167 3.14 -5.65 7.07
N HIS A 168 1.86 -5.90 7.37
CA HIS A 168 1.38 -7.18 7.89
C HIS A 168 1.70 -8.34 6.94
N HIS A 169 1.32 -8.23 5.68
CA HIS A 169 1.54 -9.32 4.72
C HIS A 169 3.00 -9.48 4.30
N ARG A 170 3.78 -8.40 4.24
CA ARG A 170 5.24 -8.51 4.05
C ARG A 170 5.91 -9.27 5.19
N GLY A 171 5.47 -9.07 6.42
CA GLY A 171 5.93 -9.87 7.58
C GLY A 171 5.63 -11.35 7.41
N GLN A 172 4.47 -11.72 6.88
CA GLN A 172 4.15 -13.12 6.55
C GLN A 172 5.09 -13.66 5.48
N VAL A 173 5.30 -12.92 4.37
CA VAL A 173 6.22 -13.33 3.30
C VAL A 173 7.65 -13.48 3.82
N THR A 174 8.13 -12.56 4.66
CA THR A 174 9.45 -12.65 5.29
C THR A 174 9.60 -13.95 6.08
N THR A 175 8.58 -14.32 6.87
CA THR A 175 8.58 -15.57 7.64
C THR A 175 8.64 -16.79 6.72
N LEU A 176 7.82 -16.82 5.65
CA LEU A 176 7.80 -17.93 4.69
C LEU A 176 9.15 -18.08 3.96
N LEU A 177 9.80 -16.97 3.59
CA LEU A 177 11.11 -16.96 2.97
C LEU A 177 12.19 -17.51 3.93
N MET A 178 12.18 -17.08 5.19
CA MET A 178 13.10 -17.62 6.20
C MET A 178 12.90 -19.11 6.42
N GLN A 179 11.68 -19.61 6.44
CA GLN A 179 11.38 -21.05 6.51
C GLN A 179 11.88 -21.81 5.28
N ALA A 180 11.90 -21.17 4.12
CA ALA A 180 12.49 -21.69 2.87
C ALA A 180 14.02 -21.53 2.78
N GLY A 181 14.68 -21.04 3.85
CA GLY A 181 16.14 -20.82 3.89
C GLY A 181 16.60 -19.56 3.14
N VAL A 182 15.70 -18.62 2.86
CA VAL A 182 16.01 -17.38 2.15
C VAL A 182 15.95 -16.20 3.12
N ASP A 183 17.11 -15.60 3.40
CA ASP A 183 17.22 -14.38 4.21
C ASP A 183 16.91 -13.14 3.36
N VAL A 184 15.99 -12.31 3.85
CA VAL A 184 15.59 -11.02 3.25
C VAL A 184 16.53 -9.88 3.67
N GLY A 185 17.27 -10.07 4.75
CA GLY A 185 18.13 -9.07 5.39
C GLY A 185 17.32 -8.06 6.20
N VAL A 186 17.86 -6.84 6.34
CA VAL A 186 17.24 -5.78 7.16
C VAL A 186 15.86 -5.39 6.63
N THR A 187 14.89 -5.33 7.53
CA THR A 187 13.50 -4.97 7.23
C THR A 187 13.05 -3.70 7.97
N ASP A 188 13.93 -3.09 8.75
CA ASP A 188 13.59 -1.96 9.60
C ASP A 188 13.37 -0.69 8.80
N LEU A 189 12.25 -0.01 9.06
CA LEU A 189 11.87 1.25 8.43
C LEU A 189 12.96 2.33 8.64
N ILE A 190 13.60 2.31 9.80
CA ILE A 190 14.65 3.28 10.15
C ILE A 190 15.92 3.11 9.29
N ALA A 191 16.10 1.99 8.60
CA ALA A 191 17.22 1.78 7.69
C ALA A 191 17.20 2.68 6.44
N LEU A 192 16.09 3.41 6.22
CA LEU A 192 15.95 4.41 5.15
C LEU A 192 16.37 5.84 5.55
N VAL A 193 16.76 6.10 6.79
CA VAL A 193 17.14 7.43 7.32
C VAL A 193 18.62 7.54 7.46
#